data_a7f3581858816051b031e6b1e5732b06
#
_entry.id   a7f3581858816051b031e6b1e5732b06
#
_cell.length_a   1.000
_cell.length_b   1.000
_cell.length_c   1.000
_cell.angle_alpha   90.00
_cell.angle_beta   90.00
_cell.angle_gamma   90.00
#
_symmetry.space_group_name_H-M   'P 1'
#
loop_
_entity.id
_entity.type
_entity.pdbx_description
1 polymer ?
#
loop_
_entity_poly.entity_id
_entity_poly.type
_entity_poly.pdbx_seq_one_letter_code
_entity_poly.pdbx_strand_id
1 'polypeptide(L)'
;MDQIIEYFSGLNPVVGALYATLFTWGVTALGASSVFLFKTMSRMALDGMLGFTGGVMVAASFWSLLFPAIEMSAGDGFIKVMPAAIGFGLGALFIFGIDKVLPHIHINFKEPEGIKTPWRRTTLLTLAVTLHNIPEGLAVGVLFGGVAAGIPEASIAGAVVLAFGIGLQNFPEGIAVAMPLRRSGLSKRKSFWYGQLSAIVEPIAAVIGALAVTFFTPILPYALAFAAGAMIFVVVEEVIPETQLDKYTDIATLGFIGGFIVMMTLDVALG
;
A
#
# COMPACT_ATOMS: atom_id res chain seq x y z
N MET A 1 5.36 3.02 -21.55
CA MET A 1 4.09 2.67 -20.87
C MET A 1 3.22 1.82 -21.79
N ASP A 2 2.99 2.22 -23.03
CA ASP A 2 2.09 1.53 -23.99
C ASP A 2 2.37 0.04 -24.17
N GLN A 3 3.65 -0.35 -24.33
CA GLN A 3 4.03 -1.77 -24.42
C GLN A 3 3.69 -2.58 -23.17
N ILE A 4 3.77 -1.98 -21.98
CA ILE A 4 3.42 -2.64 -20.73
C ILE A 4 1.91 -2.81 -20.66
N ILE A 5 1.14 -1.76 -20.98
CA ILE A 5 -0.32 -1.81 -21.02
C ILE A 5 -0.79 -2.86 -22.03
N GLU A 6 -0.19 -2.90 -23.23
CA GLU A 6 -0.47 -3.90 -24.25
C GLU A 6 -0.21 -5.32 -23.75
N TYR A 7 0.94 -5.55 -23.10
CA TYR A 7 1.26 -6.84 -22.50
C TYR A 7 0.21 -7.28 -21.47
N PHE A 8 -0.16 -6.38 -20.54
CA PHE A 8 -1.17 -6.69 -19.52
C PHE A 8 -2.58 -6.88 -20.11
N SER A 9 -2.91 -6.18 -21.20
CA SER A 9 -4.19 -6.34 -21.89
C SER A 9 -4.37 -7.73 -22.53
N GLY A 10 -3.26 -8.42 -22.84
CA GLY A 10 -3.27 -9.79 -23.33
C GLY A 10 -3.38 -10.87 -22.25
N LEU A 11 -3.28 -10.50 -20.96
CA LEU A 11 -3.33 -11.43 -19.84
C LEU A 11 -4.76 -11.61 -19.30
N ASN A 12 -4.99 -12.76 -18.65
CA ASN A 12 -6.13 -12.88 -17.74
C ASN A 12 -5.94 -11.85 -16.60
N PRO A 13 -6.95 -11.00 -16.28
CA PRO A 13 -6.79 -9.93 -15.30
C PRO A 13 -6.35 -10.39 -13.90
N VAL A 14 -6.77 -11.59 -13.45
CA VAL A 14 -6.29 -12.15 -12.16
C VAL A 14 -4.79 -12.45 -12.23
N VAL A 15 -4.31 -12.96 -13.38
CA VAL A 15 -2.87 -13.18 -13.63
C VAL A 15 -2.14 -11.83 -13.74
N GLY A 16 -2.79 -10.84 -14.36
CA GLY A 16 -2.29 -9.46 -14.41
C GLY A 16 -2.09 -8.88 -13.00
N ALA A 17 -3.09 -9.01 -12.13
CA ALA A 17 -2.99 -8.59 -10.73
C ALA A 17 -1.83 -9.26 -9.99
N LEU A 18 -1.66 -10.58 -10.19
CA LEU A 18 -0.53 -11.33 -9.63
C LEU A 18 0.82 -10.79 -10.12
N TYR A 19 0.99 -10.58 -11.43
CA TYR A 19 2.26 -10.09 -11.98
C TYR A 19 2.56 -8.66 -11.55
N ALA A 20 1.54 -7.79 -11.53
CA ALA A 20 1.68 -6.43 -11.06
C ALA A 20 2.14 -6.39 -9.58
N THR A 21 1.60 -7.26 -8.73
CA THR A 21 1.97 -7.30 -7.32
C THR A 21 3.22 -8.14 -7.02
N LEU A 22 3.62 -9.05 -7.88
CA LEU A 22 4.98 -9.61 -7.86
C LEU A 22 6.04 -8.55 -8.17
N PHE A 23 5.72 -7.58 -9.04
CA PHE A 23 6.59 -6.42 -9.27
C PHE A 23 6.68 -5.54 -8.02
N THR A 24 5.55 -5.18 -7.37
CA THR A 24 5.55 -4.33 -6.17
C THR A 24 6.30 -5.01 -5.02
N TRP A 25 6.09 -6.30 -4.77
CA TRP A 25 6.87 -7.11 -3.83
C TRP A 25 8.35 -7.14 -4.18
N GLY A 26 8.69 -7.30 -5.47
CA GLY A 26 10.08 -7.25 -5.95
C GLY A 26 10.77 -5.94 -5.63
N VAL A 27 10.05 -4.82 -5.69
CA VAL A 27 10.58 -3.48 -5.34
C VAL A 27 10.76 -3.34 -3.82
N THR A 28 9.86 -3.89 -3.00
CA THR A 28 10.08 -4.01 -1.54
C THR A 28 11.34 -4.83 -1.24
N ALA A 29 11.53 -5.95 -1.93
CA ALA A 29 12.74 -6.76 -1.78
C ALA A 29 14.01 -6.00 -2.21
N LEU A 30 13.91 -5.17 -3.26
CA LEU A 30 15.00 -4.30 -3.69
C LEU A 30 15.33 -3.26 -2.60
N GLY A 31 14.33 -2.61 -2.01
CA GLY A 31 14.50 -1.71 -0.88
C GLY A 31 15.14 -2.40 0.32
N ALA A 32 14.63 -3.57 0.70
CA ALA A 32 15.18 -4.37 1.80
C ALA A 32 16.64 -4.81 1.55
N SER A 33 17.06 -4.95 0.29
CA SER A 33 18.43 -5.31 -0.09
C SER A 33 19.46 -4.23 0.26
N SER A 34 19.04 -3.02 0.57
CA SER A 34 19.88 -1.91 1.04
C SER A 34 20.77 -2.30 2.23
N VAL A 35 20.34 -3.26 3.06
CA VAL A 35 21.14 -3.78 4.20
C VAL A 35 22.45 -4.45 3.80
N PHE A 36 22.58 -4.87 2.52
CA PHE A 36 23.84 -5.42 2.01
C PHE A 36 24.83 -4.33 1.63
N LEU A 37 24.32 -3.17 1.18
CA LEU A 37 25.11 -2.03 0.71
C LEU A 37 25.45 -1.07 1.85
N PHE A 38 24.47 -0.74 2.69
CA PHE A 38 24.61 0.26 3.73
C PHE A 38 24.67 -0.38 5.13
N LYS A 39 25.50 0.18 6.00
CA LYS A 39 25.56 -0.21 7.40
C LYS A 39 24.52 0.54 8.24
N THR A 40 24.31 1.81 7.91
CA THR A 40 23.33 2.71 8.54
C THR A 40 22.77 3.64 7.49
N MET A 41 21.55 4.09 7.70
CA MET A 41 20.91 5.15 6.92
C MET A 41 20.66 6.35 7.82
N SER A 42 20.79 7.57 7.30
CA SER A 42 20.49 8.77 8.07
C SER A 42 19.01 8.87 8.37
N ARG A 43 18.65 9.38 9.53
CA ARG A 43 17.24 9.60 9.90
C ARG A 43 16.56 10.56 8.91
N MET A 44 17.25 11.62 8.51
CA MET A 44 16.77 12.58 7.50
C MET A 44 16.35 11.90 6.19
N ALA A 45 17.17 10.98 5.67
CA ALA A 45 16.82 10.26 4.44
C ALA A 45 15.62 9.35 4.66
N LEU A 46 15.56 8.65 5.79
CA LEU A 46 14.45 7.76 6.12
C LEU A 46 13.13 8.53 6.26
N ASP A 47 13.12 9.65 6.98
CA ASP A 47 11.93 10.48 7.17
C ASP A 47 11.44 11.08 5.84
N GLY A 48 12.35 11.56 4.98
CA GLY A 48 11.99 12.03 3.65
C GLY A 48 11.37 10.92 2.77
N MET A 49 11.90 9.71 2.83
CA MET A 49 11.38 8.56 2.09
C MET A 49 10.03 8.07 2.63
N LEU A 50 9.85 8.03 3.95
CA LEU A 50 8.56 7.71 4.56
C LEU A 50 7.51 8.78 4.25
N GLY A 51 7.90 10.06 4.29
CA GLY A 51 7.02 11.13 3.83
C GLY A 51 6.58 10.91 2.38
N PHE A 52 7.53 10.63 1.47
CA PHE A 52 7.22 10.32 0.07
C PHE A 52 6.21 9.16 -0.07
N THR A 53 6.43 8.06 0.65
CA THR A 53 5.50 6.94 0.73
C THR A 53 4.08 7.39 1.09
N GLY A 54 3.93 8.13 2.20
CA GLY A 54 2.62 8.64 2.63
C GLY A 54 1.93 9.51 1.59
N GLY A 55 2.71 10.35 0.88
CA GLY A 55 2.19 11.19 -0.20
C GLY A 55 1.67 10.38 -1.39
N VAL A 56 2.41 9.36 -1.82
CA VAL A 56 1.98 8.43 -2.88
C VAL A 56 0.70 7.72 -2.46
N MET A 57 0.64 7.17 -1.24
CA MET A 57 -0.53 6.45 -0.72
C MET A 57 -1.79 7.33 -0.70
N VAL A 58 -1.69 8.58 -0.24
CA VAL A 58 -2.84 9.50 -0.20
C VAL A 58 -3.32 9.83 -1.60
N ALA A 59 -2.41 10.12 -2.53
CA ALA A 59 -2.78 10.42 -3.91
C ALA A 59 -3.44 9.20 -4.60
N ALA A 60 -2.86 8.01 -4.47
CA ALA A 60 -3.43 6.77 -4.99
C ALA A 60 -4.82 6.48 -4.39
N SER A 61 -4.98 6.67 -3.08
CA SER A 61 -6.27 6.48 -2.41
C SER A 61 -7.36 7.38 -3.00
N PHE A 62 -7.02 8.58 -3.43
CA PHE A 62 -8.00 9.49 -4.02
C PHE A 62 -8.23 9.21 -5.50
N TRP A 63 -7.18 9.30 -6.34
CA TRP A 63 -7.34 9.23 -7.80
C TRP A 63 -7.55 7.82 -8.32
N SER A 64 -6.78 6.84 -7.85
CA SER A 64 -6.90 5.47 -8.34
C SER A 64 -8.07 4.68 -7.72
N LEU A 65 -8.57 5.09 -6.54
CA LEU A 65 -9.54 4.28 -5.79
C LEU A 65 -10.85 5.02 -5.50
N LEU A 66 -10.83 6.14 -4.75
CA LEU A 66 -12.06 6.83 -4.34
C LEU A 66 -12.78 7.50 -5.50
N PHE A 67 -12.06 8.19 -6.35
CA PHE A 67 -12.65 8.88 -7.48
C PHE A 67 -13.35 7.90 -8.45
N PRO A 68 -12.70 6.80 -8.90
CA PRO A 68 -13.37 5.78 -9.68
C PRO A 68 -14.55 5.12 -8.95
N ALA A 69 -14.42 4.84 -7.65
CA ALA A 69 -15.51 4.26 -6.86
C ALA A 69 -16.78 5.14 -6.87
N ILE A 70 -16.60 6.46 -6.79
CA ILE A 70 -17.72 7.41 -6.88
C ILE A 70 -18.28 7.46 -8.32
N GLU A 71 -17.41 7.53 -9.34
CA GLU A 71 -17.85 7.65 -10.72
C GLU A 71 -18.66 6.45 -11.21
N MET A 72 -18.27 5.24 -10.85
CA MET A 72 -19.00 4.01 -11.20
C MET A 72 -20.23 3.73 -10.32
N SER A 73 -20.46 4.53 -9.26
CA SER A 73 -21.63 4.38 -8.41
C SER A 73 -22.88 4.95 -9.07
N ALA A 74 -23.99 4.20 -9.00
CA ALA A 74 -25.28 4.62 -9.56
C ALA A 74 -25.95 5.72 -8.73
N GLY A 75 -26.82 6.51 -9.37
CA GLY A 75 -27.60 7.58 -8.75
C GLY A 75 -26.90 8.93 -8.82
N ASP A 76 -27.50 9.92 -8.15
CA ASP A 76 -27.04 11.30 -8.14
C ASP A 76 -26.86 11.84 -6.73
N GLY A 77 -26.03 12.88 -6.59
CA GLY A 77 -25.83 13.59 -5.35
C GLY A 77 -25.38 12.67 -4.20
N PHE A 78 -26.12 12.67 -3.11
CA PHE A 78 -25.78 11.91 -1.91
C PHE A 78 -25.79 10.39 -2.12
N ILE A 79 -26.71 9.89 -2.96
CA ILE A 79 -26.83 8.45 -3.25
C ILE A 79 -25.60 7.96 -3.99
N LYS A 80 -25.06 8.72 -4.94
CA LYS A 80 -23.84 8.38 -5.69
C LYS A 80 -22.62 8.22 -4.80
N VAL A 81 -22.53 9.00 -3.71
CA VAL A 81 -21.37 8.98 -2.80
C VAL A 81 -21.45 7.87 -1.74
N MET A 82 -22.65 7.36 -1.46
CA MET A 82 -22.87 6.39 -0.36
C MET A 82 -22.02 5.12 -0.44
N PRO A 83 -21.89 4.44 -1.60
CA PRO A 83 -21.03 3.24 -1.70
C PRO A 83 -19.59 3.54 -1.32
N ALA A 84 -19.04 4.65 -1.81
CA ALA A 84 -17.68 5.08 -1.50
C ALA A 84 -17.51 5.44 -0.01
N ALA A 85 -18.45 6.18 0.57
CA ALA A 85 -18.42 6.56 1.98
C ALA A 85 -18.48 5.33 2.91
N ILE A 86 -19.38 4.38 2.61
CA ILE A 86 -19.52 3.15 3.39
C ILE A 86 -18.26 2.28 3.24
N GLY A 87 -17.79 2.06 2.00
CA GLY A 87 -16.59 1.28 1.73
C GLY A 87 -15.37 1.85 2.46
N PHE A 88 -15.14 3.15 2.34
CA PHE A 88 -14.04 3.86 3.00
C PHE A 88 -14.09 3.70 4.53
N GLY A 89 -15.25 3.94 5.13
CA GLY A 89 -15.43 3.77 6.58
C GLY A 89 -15.18 2.33 7.03
N LEU A 90 -15.66 1.34 6.27
CA LEU A 90 -15.43 -0.07 6.58
C LEU A 90 -13.96 -0.46 6.44
N GLY A 91 -13.23 0.07 5.45
CA GLY A 91 -11.80 -0.16 5.28
C GLY A 91 -10.98 0.38 6.45
N ALA A 92 -11.25 1.61 6.86
CA ALA A 92 -10.61 2.22 8.03
C ALA A 92 -10.93 1.43 9.31
N LEU A 93 -12.19 1.07 9.54
CA LEU A 93 -12.61 0.27 10.70
C LEU A 93 -12.02 -1.15 10.69
N PHE A 94 -11.82 -1.74 9.52
CA PHE A 94 -11.19 -3.04 9.39
C PHE A 94 -9.74 -3.01 9.87
N ILE A 95 -8.94 -2.05 9.41
CA ILE A 95 -7.56 -1.89 9.88
C ILE A 95 -7.53 -1.55 11.37
N PHE A 96 -8.36 -0.60 11.83
CA PHE A 96 -8.50 -0.31 13.26
C PHE A 96 -8.81 -1.55 14.10
N GLY A 97 -9.72 -2.42 13.62
CA GLY A 97 -10.07 -3.66 14.32
C GLY A 97 -8.92 -4.66 14.36
N ILE A 98 -8.19 -4.82 13.24
CA ILE A 98 -7.00 -5.66 13.18
C ILE A 98 -5.92 -5.15 14.14
N ASP A 99 -5.71 -3.85 14.17
CA ASP A 99 -4.74 -3.16 15.01
C ASP A 99 -4.99 -3.41 16.51
N LYS A 100 -6.25 -3.44 16.93
CA LYS A 100 -6.63 -3.76 18.32
C LYS A 100 -6.47 -5.25 18.68
N VAL A 101 -6.49 -6.14 17.70
CA VAL A 101 -6.47 -7.60 17.94
C VAL A 101 -5.09 -8.19 17.71
N LEU A 102 -4.44 -7.85 16.60
CA LEU A 102 -3.14 -8.44 16.27
C LEU A 102 -2.00 -7.79 17.06
N PRO A 103 -1.13 -8.61 17.68
CA PRO A 103 0.03 -8.08 18.38
C PRO A 103 1.04 -7.54 17.36
N HIS A 104 1.30 -6.24 17.41
CA HIS A 104 2.27 -5.56 16.55
C HIS A 104 2.98 -4.43 17.32
N ILE A 105 4.00 -3.83 16.75
CA ILE A 105 4.72 -2.70 17.32
C ILE A 105 5.18 -1.76 16.21
N HIS A 106 4.91 -0.49 16.38
CA HIS A 106 5.43 0.55 15.49
C HIS A 106 6.94 0.75 15.67
N ILE A 107 7.62 1.22 14.63
CA ILE A 107 9.09 1.23 14.55
C ILE A 107 9.76 1.88 15.75
N ASN A 108 9.22 2.98 16.27
CA ASN A 108 9.80 3.75 17.37
C ASN A 108 9.06 3.64 18.72
N PHE A 109 8.00 2.85 18.79
CA PHE A 109 7.27 2.64 20.05
C PHE A 109 7.98 1.60 20.93
N LYS A 110 7.88 1.76 22.25
CA LYS A 110 8.50 0.86 23.23
C LYS A 110 7.60 -0.29 23.62
N GLU A 111 6.30 -0.06 23.60
CA GLU A 111 5.28 -1.03 24.00
C GLU A 111 4.52 -1.56 22.77
N PRO A 112 4.30 -2.88 22.69
CA PRO A 112 3.47 -3.45 21.63
C PRO A 112 1.99 -3.15 21.85
N GLU A 113 1.27 -2.97 20.75
CA GLU A 113 -0.19 -2.86 20.73
C GLU A 113 -0.84 -4.23 20.46
N GLY A 114 -2.19 -4.29 20.61
CA GLY A 114 -2.93 -5.52 20.46
C GLY A 114 -2.84 -6.49 21.65
N ILE A 115 -3.07 -7.77 21.42
CA ILE A 115 -3.05 -8.80 22.47
C ILE A 115 -1.62 -9.00 22.98
N LYS A 116 -1.44 -8.99 24.31
CA LYS A 116 -0.14 -9.23 24.92
C LYS A 116 0.46 -10.57 24.50
N THR A 117 1.68 -10.55 23.95
CA THR A 117 2.35 -11.72 23.40
C THR A 117 3.83 -11.72 23.81
N PRO A 118 4.45 -12.91 23.99
CA PRO A 118 5.89 -13.03 24.22
C PRO A 118 6.72 -12.91 22.93
N TRP A 119 6.12 -12.53 21.80
CA TRP A 119 6.81 -12.45 20.54
C TRP A 119 7.92 -11.40 20.55
N ARG A 120 8.97 -11.66 19.77
CA ARG A 120 10.08 -10.73 19.66
C ARG A 120 9.67 -9.45 18.96
N ARG A 121 10.21 -8.31 19.40
CA ARG A 121 10.01 -7.00 18.78
C ARG A 121 10.18 -7.03 17.25
N THR A 122 11.16 -7.79 16.74
CA THR A 122 11.40 -7.94 15.29
C THR A 122 10.21 -8.57 14.55
N THR A 123 9.56 -9.56 15.18
CA THR A 123 8.36 -10.20 14.60
C THR A 123 7.18 -9.23 14.58
N LEU A 124 7.00 -8.49 15.67
CA LEU A 124 5.91 -7.51 15.79
C LEU A 124 6.06 -6.36 14.79
N LEU A 125 7.28 -5.85 14.58
CA LEU A 125 7.57 -4.84 13.55
C LEU A 125 7.27 -5.35 12.13
N THR A 126 7.71 -6.57 11.81
CA THR A 126 7.45 -7.14 10.49
C THR A 126 5.94 -7.35 10.29
N LEU A 127 5.23 -7.77 11.33
CA LEU A 127 3.78 -7.98 11.26
C LEU A 127 3.03 -6.68 11.03
N ALA A 128 3.39 -5.59 11.72
CA ALA A 128 2.82 -4.27 11.49
C ALA A 128 2.84 -3.92 10.01
N VAL A 129 4.03 -3.88 9.39
CA VAL A 129 4.14 -3.53 7.96
C VAL A 129 3.46 -4.56 7.06
N THR A 130 3.43 -5.84 7.43
CA THR A 130 2.69 -6.86 6.65
C THR A 130 1.20 -6.55 6.59
N LEU A 131 0.61 -6.03 7.68
CA LEU A 131 -0.80 -5.64 7.70
C LEU A 131 -1.10 -4.46 6.78
N HIS A 132 -0.15 -3.53 6.63
CA HIS A 132 -0.29 -2.36 5.76
C HIS A 132 -0.24 -2.73 4.28
N ASN A 133 0.52 -3.74 3.92
CA ASN A 133 0.63 -4.22 2.55
C ASN A 133 -0.62 -4.98 2.04
N ILE A 134 -1.53 -5.41 2.94
CA ILE A 134 -2.79 -6.04 2.55
C ILE A 134 -3.68 -5.08 1.75
N PRO A 135 -3.98 -3.85 2.21
CA PRO A 135 -4.73 -2.86 1.43
C PRO A 135 -4.12 -2.55 0.06
N GLU A 136 -2.80 -2.49 -0.03
CA GLU A 136 -2.09 -2.20 -1.27
C GLU A 136 -2.30 -3.31 -2.31
N GLY A 137 -2.11 -4.56 -1.91
CA GLY A 137 -2.40 -5.69 -2.77
C GLY A 137 -3.87 -5.74 -3.17
N LEU A 138 -4.80 -5.53 -2.22
CA LEU A 138 -6.24 -5.48 -2.50
C LEU A 138 -6.57 -4.41 -3.53
N ALA A 139 -6.01 -3.19 -3.41
CA ALA A 139 -6.25 -2.09 -4.32
C ALA A 139 -5.94 -2.45 -5.78
N VAL A 140 -4.74 -3.01 -6.02
CA VAL A 140 -4.34 -3.49 -7.35
C VAL A 140 -5.29 -4.59 -7.83
N GLY A 141 -5.56 -5.57 -6.96
CA GLY A 141 -6.41 -6.70 -7.29
C GLY A 141 -7.84 -6.30 -7.68
N VAL A 142 -8.44 -5.39 -6.91
CA VAL A 142 -9.80 -4.89 -7.14
C VAL A 142 -9.91 -4.18 -8.49
N LEU A 143 -8.92 -3.36 -8.88
CA LEU A 143 -8.90 -2.71 -10.19
C LEU A 143 -8.81 -3.72 -11.34
N PHE A 144 -7.90 -4.69 -11.27
CA PHE A 144 -7.83 -5.76 -12.27
C PHE A 144 -9.12 -6.61 -12.31
N GLY A 145 -9.76 -6.83 -11.15
CA GLY A 145 -11.07 -7.48 -11.06
C GLY A 145 -12.16 -6.69 -11.76
N GLY A 146 -12.15 -5.36 -11.66
CA GLY A 146 -13.06 -4.47 -12.40
C GLY A 146 -12.90 -4.59 -13.92
N VAL A 147 -11.66 -4.66 -14.39
CA VAL A 147 -11.36 -4.93 -15.80
C VAL A 147 -11.91 -6.29 -16.23
N ALA A 148 -11.69 -7.34 -15.41
CA ALA A 148 -12.23 -8.68 -15.67
C ALA A 148 -13.76 -8.70 -15.78
N ALA A 149 -14.41 -7.88 -14.97
CA ALA A 149 -15.87 -7.74 -14.96
C ALA A 149 -16.42 -6.86 -16.10
N GLY A 150 -15.54 -6.28 -16.95
CA GLY A 150 -15.93 -5.43 -18.08
C GLY A 150 -16.49 -4.07 -17.66
N ILE A 151 -16.09 -3.55 -16.52
CA ILE A 151 -16.52 -2.24 -16.01
C ILE A 151 -15.82 -1.14 -16.82
N PRO A 152 -16.55 -0.21 -17.48
CA PRO A 152 -15.95 0.79 -18.37
C PRO A 152 -14.96 1.74 -17.67
N GLU A 153 -15.20 2.04 -16.40
CA GLU A 153 -14.38 2.93 -15.57
C GLU A 153 -13.12 2.23 -15.03
N ALA A 154 -13.03 0.89 -15.10
CA ALA A 154 -11.86 0.13 -14.75
C ALA A 154 -10.97 -0.10 -15.98
N SER A 155 -9.76 0.48 -15.97
CA SER A 155 -8.82 0.35 -17.09
C SER A 155 -7.57 -0.44 -16.70
N ILE A 156 -6.99 -1.15 -17.66
CA ILE A 156 -5.66 -1.77 -17.49
C ILE A 156 -4.60 -0.69 -17.22
N ALA A 157 -4.72 0.47 -17.87
CA ALA A 157 -3.81 1.59 -17.67
C ALA A 157 -3.82 2.05 -16.21
N GLY A 158 -5.01 2.32 -15.65
CA GLY A 158 -5.16 2.72 -14.25
C GLY A 158 -4.62 1.67 -13.27
N ALA A 159 -4.91 0.38 -13.51
CA ALA A 159 -4.41 -0.72 -12.68
C ALA A 159 -2.86 -0.83 -12.72
N VAL A 160 -2.25 -0.66 -13.89
CA VAL A 160 -0.79 -0.67 -14.06
C VAL A 160 -0.16 0.56 -13.43
N VAL A 161 -0.77 1.74 -13.60
CA VAL A 161 -0.29 3.00 -12.99
C VAL A 161 -0.35 2.91 -11.48
N LEU A 162 -1.44 2.41 -10.89
CA LEU A 162 -1.52 2.17 -9.45
C LEU A 162 -0.43 1.22 -8.97
N ALA A 163 -0.25 0.08 -9.64
CA ALA A 163 0.80 -0.88 -9.27
C ALA A 163 2.21 -0.26 -9.38
N PHE A 164 2.45 0.61 -10.35
CA PHE A 164 3.70 1.33 -10.47
C PHE A 164 3.90 2.33 -9.33
N GLY A 165 2.87 3.08 -8.96
CA GLY A 165 2.89 4.00 -7.81
C GLY A 165 3.16 3.27 -6.49
N ILE A 166 2.45 2.15 -6.26
CA ILE A 166 2.71 1.28 -5.09
C ILE A 166 4.14 0.76 -5.13
N GLY A 167 4.66 0.33 -6.29
CA GLY A 167 6.05 -0.05 -6.43
C GLY A 167 7.03 1.06 -6.01
N LEU A 168 6.77 2.30 -6.38
CA LEU A 168 7.63 3.44 -5.99
C LEU A 168 7.70 3.63 -4.47
N GLN A 169 6.57 3.49 -3.76
CA GLN A 169 6.53 3.61 -2.30
C GLN A 169 7.11 2.39 -1.59
N ASN A 170 7.00 1.20 -2.16
CA ASN A 170 7.48 -0.05 -1.59
C ASN A 170 9.01 -0.09 -1.46
N PHE A 171 9.74 0.64 -2.30
CA PHE A 171 11.19 0.73 -2.15
C PHE A 171 11.60 1.39 -0.81
N PRO A 172 11.12 2.60 -0.46
CA PRO A 172 11.28 3.16 0.88
C PRO A 172 10.82 2.24 2.02
N GLU A 173 9.68 1.56 1.87
CA GLU A 173 9.14 0.67 2.89
C GLU A 173 10.05 -0.52 3.17
N GLY A 174 10.56 -1.17 2.13
CA GLY A 174 11.53 -2.24 2.28
C GLY A 174 12.78 -1.79 3.07
N ILE A 175 13.25 -0.56 2.85
CA ILE A 175 14.33 0.06 3.63
C ILE A 175 13.89 0.27 5.07
N ALA A 176 12.69 0.85 5.28
CA ALA A 176 12.17 1.21 6.60
C ALA A 176 11.98 -0.02 7.51
N VAL A 177 11.72 -1.19 6.94
CA VAL A 177 11.66 -2.44 7.71
C VAL A 177 13.06 -3.04 7.92
N ALA A 178 13.83 -3.22 6.85
CA ALA A 178 15.08 -3.96 6.90
C ALA A 178 16.19 -3.26 7.68
N MET A 179 16.30 -1.92 7.60
CA MET A 179 17.36 -1.16 8.26
C MET A 179 17.24 -1.12 9.79
N PRO A 180 16.07 -0.88 10.41
CA PRO A 180 15.89 -1.02 11.85
C PRO A 180 16.18 -2.44 12.35
N LEU A 181 15.75 -3.48 11.64
CA LEU A 181 16.05 -4.86 11.98
C LEU A 181 17.57 -5.14 11.99
N ARG A 182 18.28 -4.57 11.01
CA ARG A 182 19.74 -4.64 10.98
C ARG A 182 20.37 -3.91 12.16
N ARG A 183 19.81 -2.76 12.53
CA ARG A 183 20.26 -1.96 13.69
C ARG A 183 20.05 -2.68 15.02
N SER A 184 18.97 -3.46 15.13
CA SER A 184 18.67 -4.27 16.33
C SER A 184 19.57 -5.52 16.48
N GLY A 185 20.57 -5.69 15.60
CA GLY A 185 21.58 -6.76 15.71
C GLY A 185 21.29 -8.00 14.85
N LEU A 186 20.23 -8.01 14.02
CA LEU A 186 20.01 -9.10 13.08
C LEU A 186 21.10 -9.12 12.00
N SER A 187 21.40 -10.31 11.50
CA SER A 187 22.31 -10.45 10.35
C SER A 187 21.71 -9.80 9.09
N LYS A 188 22.55 -9.37 8.15
CA LYS A 188 22.10 -8.80 6.86
C LYS A 188 21.05 -9.68 6.18
N ARG A 189 21.31 -11.00 6.11
CA ARG A 189 20.39 -11.97 5.49
C ARG A 189 19.04 -12.02 6.20
N LYS A 190 19.01 -12.06 7.53
CA LYS A 190 17.74 -12.09 8.28
C LYS A 190 16.98 -10.78 8.14
N SER A 191 17.67 -9.63 8.20
CA SER A 191 17.04 -8.33 8.00
C SER A 191 16.42 -8.20 6.60
N PHE A 192 17.13 -8.64 5.56
CA PHE A 192 16.59 -8.72 4.20
C PHE A 192 15.35 -9.61 4.13
N TRP A 193 15.42 -10.84 4.69
CA TRP A 193 14.32 -11.79 4.63
C TRP A 193 13.06 -11.26 5.32
N TYR A 194 13.17 -10.70 6.50
CA TYR A 194 12.02 -10.10 7.18
C TYR A 194 11.51 -8.87 6.44
N GLY A 195 12.40 -8.03 5.90
CA GLY A 195 12.02 -6.85 5.14
C GLY A 195 11.23 -7.18 3.88
N GLN A 196 11.68 -8.15 3.07
CA GLN A 196 10.97 -8.52 1.85
C GLN A 196 9.71 -9.35 2.12
N LEU A 197 9.68 -10.16 3.20
CA LEU A 197 8.50 -10.96 3.54
C LEU A 197 7.31 -10.10 4.00
N SER A 198 7.52 -8.87 4.46
CA SER A 198 6.42 -7.99 4.85
C SER A 198 5.45 -7.71 3.69
N ALA A 199 5.93 -7.69 2.46
CA ALA A 199 5.11 -7.43 1.28
C ALA A 199 4.63 -8.71 0.53
N ILE A 200 4.92 -9.92 1.02
CA ILE A 200 4.47 -11.17 0.37
C ILE A 200 2.95 -11.30 0.35
N VAL A 201 2.26 -10.57 1.21
CA VAL A 201 0.79 -10.55 1.27
C VAL A 201 0.16 -9.77 0.11
N GLU A 202 0.89 -8.88 -0.55
CA GLU A 202 0.37 -8.11 -1.68
C GLU A 202 -0.10 -9.02 -2.84
N PRO A 203 0.71 -9.96 -3.37
CA PRO A 203 0.25 -10.87 -4.41
C PRO A 203 -0.96 -11.73 -3.98
N ILE A 204 -1.00 -12.12 -2.72
CA ILE A 204 -2.12 -12.92 -2.18
C ILE A 204 -3.38 -12.06 -2.12
N ALA A 205 -3.29 -10.87 -1.54
CA ALA A 205 -4.40 -9.94 -1.42
C ALA A 205 -4.91 -9.48 -2.81
N ALA A 206 -4.01 -9.27 -3.78
CA ALA A 206 -4.39 -8.91 -5.13
C ALA A 206 -5.19 -10.01 -5.84
N VAL A 207 -4.77 -11.26 -5.74
CA VAL A 207 -5.52 -12.38 -6.31
C VAL A 207 -6.91 -12.49 -5.65
N ILE A 208 -6.98 -12.35 -4.31
CA ILE A 208 -8.26 -12.38 -3.58
C ILE A 208 -9.15 -11.22 -4.03
N GLY A 209 -8.64 -10.00 -4.12
CA GLY A 209 -9.37 -8.82 -4.57
C GLY A 209 -9.91 -8.97 -6.00
N ALA A 210 -9.07 -9.41 -6.93
CA ALA A 210 -9.47 -9.64 -8.31
C ALA A 210 -10.57 -10.69 -8.43
N LEU A 211 -10.43 -11.82 -7.74
CA LEU A 211 -11.44 -12.88 -7.73
C LEU A 211 -12.75 -12.40 -7.09
N ALA A 212 -12.70 -11.69 -5.96
CA ALA A 212 -13.89 -11.21 -5.28
C ALA A 212 -14.76 -10.34 -6.20
N VAL A 213 -14.13 -9.39 -6.93
CA VAL A 213 -14.85 -8.53 -7.89
C VAL A 213 -15.36 -9.31 -9.09
N THR A 214 -14.57 -10.27 -9.60
CA THR A 214 -14.98 -11.12 -10.73
C THR A 214 -16.23 -11.95 -10.38
N PHE A 215 -16.31 -12.48 -9.17
CA PHE A 215 -17.48 -13.25 -8.72
C PHE A 215 -18.68 -12.39 -8.31
N PHE A 216 -18.44 -11.17 -7.83
CA PHE A 216 -19.49 -10.28 -7.35
C PHE A 216 -19.21 -8.81 -7.72
N THR A 217 -19.43 -8.48 -8.99
CA THR A 217 -19.18 -7.15 -9.56
C THR A 217 -19.80 -5.97 -8.79
N PRO A 218 -21.02 -6.05 -8.21
CA PRO A 218 -21.58 -4.95 -7.44
C PRO A 218 -20.77 -4.49 -6.22
N ILE A 219 -19.83 -5.30 -5.76
CA ILE A 219 -18.93 -4.94 -4.65
C ILE A 219 -17.85 -3.92 -5.05
N LEU A 220 -17.61 -3.73 -6.35
CA LEU A 220 -16.45 -2.98 -6.85
C LEU A 220 -16.33 -1.56 -6.25
N PRO A 221 -17.36 -0.69 -6.26
CA PRO A 221 -17.24 0.65 -5.66
C PRO A 221 -16.92 0.61 -4.17
N TYR A 222 -17.53 -0.34 -3.46
CA TYR A 222 -17.25 -0.55 -2.03
C TYR A 222 -15.83 -1.08 -1.78
N ALA A 223 -15.35 -2.00 -2.62
CA ALA A 223 -14.04 -2.62 -2.48
C ALA A 223 -12.90 -1.63 -2.80
N LEU A 224 -13.04 -0.79 -3.83
CA LEU A 224 -12.11 0.30 -4.11
C LEU A 224 -12.03 1.29 -2.96
N ALA A 225 -13.18 1.76 -2.48
CA ALA A 225 -13.25 2.68 -1.38
C ALA A 225 -12.77 2.05 -0.05
N PHE A 226 -13.00 0.75 0.15
CA PHE A 226 -12.48 -0.01 1.29
C PHE A 226 -10.94 0.00 1.29
N ALA A 227 -10.31 -0.30 0.17
CA ALA A 227 -8.87 -0.25 0.04
C ALA A 227 -8.33 1.18 0.31
N ALA A 228 -9.00 2.21 -0.23
CA ALA A 228 -8.64 3.60 0.03
C ALA A 228 -8.73 3.96 1.52
N GLY A 229 -9.82 3.59 2.20
CA GLY A 229 -10.02 3.86 3.62
C GLY A 229 -9.00 3.15 4.50
N ALA A 230 -8.66 1.92 4.18
CA ALA A 230 -7.62 1.15 4.84
C ALA A 230 -6.24 1.81 4.66
N MET A 231 -5.89 2.25 3.44
CA MET A 231 -4.62 2.94 3.15
C MET A 231 -4.53 4.29 3.87
N ILE A 232 -5.59 5.09 3.87
CA ILE A 232 -5.62 6.38 4.59
C ILE A 232 -5.48 6.17 6.10
N PHE A 233 -6.11 5.14 6.67
CA PHE A 233 -5.93 4.80 8.08
C PHE A 233 -4.45 4.55 8.40
N VAL A 234 -3.77 3.72 7.61
CA VAL A 234 -2.35 3.42 7.77
C VAL A 234 -1.49 4.69 7.69
N VAL A 235 -1.75 5.57 6.71
CA VAL A 235 -0.97 6.81 6.57
C VAL A 235 -1.11 7.69 7.81
N VAL A 236 -2.33 7.83 8.35
CA VAL A 236 -2.61 8.71 9.50
C VAL A 236 -2.11 8.09 10.81
N GLU A 237 -2.27 6.79 10.99
CA GLU A 237 -1.92 6.09 12.24
C GLU A 237 -0.43 5.79 12.36
N GLU A 238 0.26 5.56 11.24
CA GLU A 238 1.66 5.12 11.28
C GLU A 238 2.62 6.01 10.52
N VAL A 239 2.38 6.25 9.23
CA VAL A 239 3.36 6.93 8.37
C VAL A 239 3.59 8.35 8.85
N ILE A 240 2.53 9.12 9.07
CA ILE A 240 2.65 10.53 9.52
C ILE A 240 3.27 10.60 10.92
N PRO A 241 2.80 9.87 11.96
CA PRO A 241 3.42 9.93 13.28
C PRO A 241 4.90 9.54 13.27
N GLU A 242 5.27 8.50 12.49
CA GLU A 242 6.67 8.07 12.38
C GLU A 242 7.57 9.19 11.82
N THR A 243 7.08 9.96 10.85
CA THR A 243 7.84 11.07 10.24
C THR A 243 7.94 12.31 11.15
N GLN A 244 7.15 12.37 12.23
CA GLN A 244 7.12 13.51 13.16
C GLN A 244 7.94 13.28 14.45
N LEU A 245 8.62 12.14 14.57
CA LEU A 245 9.35 11.75 15.79
C LEU A 245 10.73 12.43 15.93
N ASP A 246 11.27 13.01 14.89
CA ASP A 246 12.60 13.65 14.88
C ASP A 246 12.53 15.07 14.32
N LYS A 247 13.66 15.77 14.33
CA LYS A 247 13.82 17.17 13.86
C LYS A 247 13.73 17.34 12.34
N TYR A 248 13.56 16.28 11.58
CA TYR A 248 13.53 16.31 10.11
C TYR A 248 12.12 16.37 9.53
N THR A 249 11.15 16.88 10.29
CA THR A 249 9.73 16.99 9.91
C THR A 249 9.51 17.75 8.60
N ASP A 250 10.29 18.81 8.35
CA ASP A 250 10.19 19.56 7.09
C ASP A 250 10.58 18.72 5.87
N ILE A 251 11.63 17.90 6.01
CA ILE A 251 12.08 17.00 4.93
C ILE A 251 11.01 15.91 4.67
N ALA A 252 10.41 15.38 5.73
CA ALA A 252 9.31 14.43 5.61
C ALA A 252 8.09 15.07 4.93
N THR A 253 7.74 16.30 5.31
CA THR A 253 6.64 17.07 4.70
C THR A 253 6.89 17.33 3.22
N LEU A 254 8.10 17.76 2.85
CA LEU A 254 8.47 17.95 1.44
C LEU A 254 8.47 16.63 0.67
N GLY A 255 8.92 15.55 1.31
CA GLY A 255 8.82 14.20 0.77
C GLY A 255 7.36 13.82 0.47
N PHE A 256 6.45 14.06 1.42
CA PHE A 256 5.02 13.79 1.28
C PHE A 256 4.41 14.58 0.11
N ILE A 257 4.69 15.87 0.03
CA ILE A 257 4.22 16.71 -1.09
C ILE A 257 4.78 16.19 -2.42
N GLY A 258 6.06 15.81 -2.46
CA GLY A 258 6.71 15.24 -3.64
C GLY A 258 6.06 13.92 -4.07
N GLY A 259 5.84 13.00 -3.15
CA GLY A 259 5.16 11.72 -3.41
C GLY A 259 3.74 11.90 -3.93
N PHE A 260 2.99 12.82 -3.31
CA PHE A 260 1.64 13.16 -3.74
C PHE A 260 1.63 13.71 -5.18
N ILE A 261 2.53 14.66 -5.51
CA ILE A 261 2.63 15.23 -6.86
C ILE A 261 2.99 14.14 -7.89
N VAL A 262 3.95 13.28 -7.57
CA VAL A 262 4.37 12.20 -8.47
C VAL A 262 3.19 11.27 -8.77
N MET A 263 2.51 10.77 -7.76
CA MET A 263 1.40 9.83 -7.95
C MET A 263 0.21 10.48 -8.65
N MET A 264 -0.19 11.69 -8.24
CA MET A 264 -1.23 12.46 -8.92
C MET A 264 -0.93 12.64 -10.42
N THR A 265 0.34 12.93 -10.74
CA THR A 265 0.75 13.13 -12.13
C THR A 265 0.69 11.82 -12.91
N LEU A 266 1.10 10.70 -12.30
CA LEU A 266 1.02 9.38 -12.93
C LEU A 266 -0.44 8.99 -13.20
N ASP A 267 -1.33 9.16 -12.23
CA ASP A 267 -2.75 8.84 -12.38
C ASP A 267 -3.43 9.69 -13.46
N VAL A 268 -3.24 11.01 -13.41
CA VAL A 268 -3.94 11.94 -14.33
C VAL A 268 -3.37 11.89 -15.76
N ALA A 269 -2.06 11.63 -15.89
CA ALA A 269 -1.40 11.65 -17.20
C ALA A 269 -1.39 10.27 -17.91
N LEU A 270 -1.47 9.18 -17.18
CA LEU A 270 -1.26 7.82 -17.71
C LEU A 270 -2.37 6.83 -17.33
N GLY A 271 -3.23 7.14 -16.35
CA GLY A 271 -4.31 6.30 -15.80
C GLY A 271 -5.65 6.40 -16.54
#